data_fd6eaf4519af8bfb62cbd4434aa6bd98
#
_entry.id   fd6eaf4519af8bfb62cbd4434aa6bd98
#
_cell.length_a   1.000
_cell.length_b   1.000
_cell.length_c   1.000
_cell.angle_alpha   90.00
_cell.angle_beta   90.00
_cell.angle_gamma   90.00
#
_symmetry.space_group_name_H-M   'P 1'
#
loop_
_entity.id
_entity.type
_entity.pdbx_description
1 polymer ?
#
loop_
_entity_poly.entity_id
_entity_poly.type
_entity_poly.pdbx_seq_one_letter_code
_entity_poly.pdbx_strand_id
1 'polypeptide(L)'
;PEALVDHDLLGVRLNSKETAAWGLRMTESQEFTKWEPTARIWASDADSLVELALGGHGISEAGLHHVAPHLRNGNLKVLLRGKHDPGERELVLHYPHRQFLSARVRAVVEVLLAHYKRQSDLHLPPHSIPEEWWAVQRKVSD
;
A
#
# COMPACT_ATOMS: atom_id res chain seq x y z
N PRO A 1 0.00 6.86 -15.70
CA PRO A 1 0.64 7.62 -14.60
C PRO A 1 0.68 9.12 -14.86
N GLU A 2 0.77 9.58 -16.13
CA GLU A 2 0.88 10.99 -16.50
C GLU A 2 -0.26 11.84 -15.89
N ALA A 3 -1.48 11.34 -15.91
CA ALA A 3 -2.64 12.00 -15.34
C ALA A 3 -2.59 12.15 -13.80
N LEU A 4 -1.63 11.55 -13.11
CA LEU A 4 -1.50 11.71 -11.65
C LEU A 4 -1.25 13.17 -11.25
N VAL A 5 -0.64 13.96 -12.14
CA VAL A 5 -0.38 15.40 -11.87
C VAL A 5 -1.66 16.23 -11.81
N ASP A 6 -2.76 15.72 -12.37
CA ASP A 6 -4.06 16.38 -12.40
C ASP A 6 -4.95 15.98 -11.20
N HIS A 7 -4.45 15.09 -10.34
CA HIS A 7 -5.17 14.59 -9.18
C HIS A 7 -4.56 15.08 -7.86
N ASP A 8 -5.41 15.23 -6.86
CA ASP A 8 -4.95 15.42 -5.49
C ASP A 8 -4.29 14.13 -5.01
N LEU A 9 -3.05 14.24 -4.55
CA LEU A 9 -2.27 13.13 -4.04
C LEU A 9 -2.13 13.21 -2.53
N LEU A 10 -2.12 12.04 -1.89
CA LEU A 10 -1.95 11.88 -0.46
C LEU A 10 -0.62 11.15 -0.22
N GLY A 11 0.24 11.72 0.61
CA GLY A 11 1.58 11.21 0.85
C GLY A 11 1.82 10.79 2.29
N VAL A 12 2.71 9.82 2.49
CA VAL A 12 3.26 9.48 3.81
C VAL A 12 4.54 10.27 4.06
N ARG A 13 4.61 10.93 5.20
CA ARG A 13 5.85 11.51 5.71
C ARG A 13 6.25 10.79 6.99
N LEU A 14 7.30 10.01 6.91
CA LEU A 14 7.85 9.30 8.05
C LEU A 14 8.56 10.24 9.02
N ASN A 15 8.83 9.77 10.26
CA ASN A 15 9.52 10.56 11.30
C ASN A 15 10.90 11.06 10.88
N SER A 16 11.56 10.40 9.93
CA SER A 16 12.83 10.81 9.30
C SER A 16 12.70 12.05 8.38
N LYS A 17 11.49 12.58 8.19
CA LYS A 17 11.12 13.58 7.16
C LYS A 17 11.25 13.07 5.71
N GLU A 18 11.58 11.80 5.53
CA GLU A 18 11.60 11.18 4.22
C GLU A 18 10.17 10.94 3.73
N THR A 19 9.96 11.24 2.46
CA THR A 19 8.71 10.96 1.76
C THR A 19 8.79 9.59 1.12
N ALA A 20 7.71 8.82 1.16
CA ALA A 20 7.65 7.54 0.47
C ALA A 20 7.49 7.80 -1.04
N ALA A 21 8.49 7.44 -1.82
CA ALA A 21 8.41 7.46 -3.27
C ALA A 21 7.60 6.25 -3.77
N TRP A 22 6.85 6.44 -4.85
CA TRP A 22 6.09 5.39 -5.51
C TRP A 22 6.89 4.77 -6.65
N GLY A 23 6.80 3.46 -6.82
CA GLY A 23 7.36 2.78 -7.98
C GLY A 23 6.42 2.90 -9.17
N LEU A 24 6.79 3.68 -10.20
CA LEU A 24 5.95 3.88 -11.38
C LEU A 24 6.71 3.59 -12.66
N ARG A 25 5.98 3.14 -13.69
CA ARG A 25 6.46 3.12 -15.09
C ARG A 25 5.44 3.77 -16.01
N MET A 26 5.92 4.50 -17.00
CA MET A 26 5.06 5.24 -17.93
C MET A 26 4.51 4.31 -19.02
N THR A 27 5.33 3.41 -19.53
CA THR A 27 4.94 2.40 -20.52
C THR A 27 5.25 0.99 -20.01
N GLU A 28 4.61 -0.04 -20.56
CA GLU A 28 4.85 -1.43 -20.16
C GLU A 28 6.26 -1.92 -20.48
N SER A 29 6.93 -1.31 -21.44
CA SER A 29 8.31 -1.62 -21.84
C SER A 29 9.37 -0.95 -20.98
N GLN A 30 9.00 -0.01 -20.10
CA GLN A 30 9.92 0.69 -19.23
C GLN A 30 10.09 -0.03 -17.89
N GLU A 31 11.27 0.11 -17.29
CA GLU A 31 11.50 -0.28 -15.92
C GLU A 31 10.77 0.64 -14.94
N PHE A 32 10.47 0.13 -13.77
CA PHE A 32 9.89 0.92 -12.69
C PHE A 32 10.94 1.90 -12.14
N THR A 33 10.53 3.13 -11.97
CA THR A 33 11.36 4.19 -11.40
C THR A 33 10.71 4.77 -10.16
N LYS A 34 11.51 5.25 -9.23
CA LYS A 34 11.01 5.97 -8.05
C LYS A 34 10.48 7.33 -8.48
N TRP A 35 9.25 7.60 -8.13
CA TRP A 35 8.58 8.86 -8.39
C TRP A 35 8.07 9.44 -7.06
N GLU A 36 8.45 10.67 -6.76
CA GLU A 36 8.02 11.36 -5.55
C GLU A 36 6.71 12.10 -5.82
N PRO A 37 5.61 11.76 -5.12
CA PRO A 37 4.36 12.45 -5.30
C PRO A 37 4.44 13.88 -4.77
N THR A 38 3.92 14.84 -5.54
CA THR A 38 3.65 16.19 -5.03
C THR A 38 2.32 16.13 -4.28
N ALA A 39 2.36 15.61 -3.05
CA ALA A 39 1.15 15.39 -2.29
C ALA A 39 0.60 16.71 -1.72
N ARG A 40 -0.72 16.88 -1.85
CA ARG A 40 -1.46 18.00 -1.25
C ARG A 40 -1.62 17.84 0.26
N ILE A 41 -1.81 16.60 0.72
CA ILE A 41 -1.97 16.27 2.14
C ILE A 41 -0.92 15.23 2.50
N TRP A 42 -0.29 15.41 3.66
CA TRP A 42 0.69 14.48 4.21
C TRP A 42 0.19 13.92 5.54
N ALA A 43 0.24 12.61 5.68
CA ALA A 43 -0.05 11.92 6.94
C ALA A 43 1.22 11.22 7.46
N SER A 44 1.24 10.91 8.76
CA SER A 44 2.35 10.21 9.41
C SER A 44 2.15 8.69 9.48
N ASP A 45 0.99 8.20 9.10
CA ASP A 45 0.60 6.79 9.20
C ASP A 45 -0.36 6.38 8.07
N ALA A 46 -0.44 5.06 7.85
CA ALA A 46 -1.23 4.49 6.76
C ALA A 46 -2.74 4.57 7.01
N ASP A 47 -3.18 4.48 8.27
CA ASP A 47 -4.61 4.47 8.59
C ASP A 47 -5.24 5.84 8.28
N SER A 48 -4.54 6.93 8.65
CA SER A 48 -4.95 8.29 8.28
C SER A 48 -5.03 8.50 6.77
N LEU A 49 -4.11 7.90 5.99
CA LEU A 49 -4.20 7.97 4.52
C LEU A 49 -5.42 7.23 3.97
N VAL A 50 -5.75 6.08 4.54
CA VAL A 50 -6.93 5.31 4.12
C VAL A 50 -8.20 6.10 4.40
N GLU A 51 -8.33 6.73 5.57
CA GLU A 51 -9.47 7.57 5.92
C GLU A 51 -9.60 8.78 4.99
N LEU A 52 -8.48 9.43 4.65
CA LEU A 52 -8.47 10.53 3.68
C LEU A 52 -8.91 10.07 2.28
N ALA A 53 -8.45 8.91 1.84
CA ALA A 53 -8.86 8.34 0.55
C ALA A 53 -10.35 7.97 0.53
N LEU A 54 -10.88 7.39 1.61
CA LEU A 54 -12.30 7.09 1.81
C LEU A 54 -13.16 8.36 1.78
N GLY A 55 -12.64 9.45 2.34
CA GLY A 55 -13.27 10.77 2.27
C GLY A 55 -13.22 11.43 0.89
N GLY A 56 -12.59 10.79 -0.12
CA GLY A 56 -12.48 11.32 -1.48
C GLY A 56 -11.45 12.44 -1.63
N HIS A 57 -10.50 12.55 -0.70
CA HIS A 57 -9.51 13.64 -0.70
C HIS A 57 -8.33 13.41 -1.65
N GLY A 58 -8.25 12.27 -2.31
CA GLY A 58 -7.22 12.03 -3.31
C GLY A 58 -6.78 10.58 -3.45
N ILE A 59 -5.65 10.39 -4.13
CA ILE A 59 -5.03 9.09 -4.43
C ILE A 59 -3.85 8.87 -3.49
N SER A 60 -3.75 7.68 -2.90
CA SER A 60 -2.62 7.30 -2.03
C SER A 60 -2.04 5.94 -2.41
N GLU A 61 -0.79 5.72 -2.03
CA GLU A 61 -0.23 4.37 -1.92
C GLU A 61 -0.44 3.86 -0.50
N ALA A 62 -1.03 2.68 -0.36
CA ALA A 62 -1.26 2.06 0.93
C ALA A 62 -1.05 0.54 0.87
N GLY A 63 -0.65 -0.06 1.99
CA GLY A 63 -0.54 -1.51 2.10
C GLY A 63 -1.90 -2.18 1.93
N LEU A 64 -1.94 -3.29 1.17
CA LEU A 64 -3.19 -3.99 0.85
C LEU A 64 -3.97 -4.41 2.11
N HIS A 65 -3.30 -4.80 3.18
CA HIS A 65 -3.92 -5.19 4.45
C HIS A 65 -4.70 -4.06 5.14
N HIS A 66 -4.37 -2.79 4.87
CA HIS A 66 -5.15 -1.66 5.37
C HIS A 66 -6.40 -1.40 4.51
N VAL A 67 -6.31 -1.60 3.20
CA VAL A 67 -7.37 -1.20 2.25
C VAL A 67 -8.27 -2.34 1.79
N ALA A 68 -7.88 -3.60 1.98
CA ALA A 68 -8.62 -4.75 1.48
C ALA A 68 -10.11 -4.80 1.90
N PRO A 69 -10.51 -4.49 3.14
CA PRO A 69 -11.92 -4.42 3.51
C PRO A 69 -12.70 -3.39 2.69
N HIS A 70 -12.09 -2.23 2.41
CA HIS A 70 -12.71 -1.13 1.65
C HIS A 70 -12.78 -1.44 0.14
N LEU A 71 -11.79 -2.17 -0.38
CA LEU A 71 -11.82 -2.67 -1.77
C LEU A 71 -12.93 -3.71 -1.95
N ARG A 72 -13.08 -4.66 -1.01
CA ARG A 72 -14.19 -5.65 -1.03
C ARG A 72 -15.56 -5.00 -1.00
N ASN A 73 -15.72 -3.94 -0.23
CA ASN A 73 -16.98 -3.21 -0.12
C ASN A 73 -17.19 -2.19 -1.25
N GLY A 74 -16.22 -2.03 -2.16
CA GLY A 74 -16.30 -1.10 -3.28
C GLY A 74 -16.12 0.37 -2.92
N ASN A 75 -15.75 0.69 -1.65
CA ASN A 75 -15.52 2.06 -1.18
C ASN A 75 -14.22 2.66 -1.73
N LEU A 76 -13.25 1.80 -2.06
CA LEU A 76 -12.00 2.16 -2.73
C LEU A 76 -11.83 1.37 -4.02
N LYS A 77 -10.98 1.87 -4.90
CA LYS A 77 -10.56 1.19 -6.13
C LYS A 77 -9.06 1.24 -6.30
N VAL A 78 -8.50 0.15 -6.83
CA VAL A 78 -7.09 0.09 -7.20
C VAL A 78 -6.88 0.78 -8.54
N LEU A 79 -5.82 1.56 -8.64
CA LEU A 79 -5.44 2.31 -9.83
C LEU A 79 -4.12 1.80 -10.41
N LEU A 80 -3.74 2.29 -11.60
CA LEU A 80 -2.43 2.09 -12.22
C LEU A 80 -2.04 0.63 -12.45
N ARG A 81 -3.01 -0.20 -12.87
CA ARG A 81 -2.78 -1.62 -13.20
C ARG A 81 -1.57 -1.78 -14.12
N GLY A 82 -0.61 -2.61 -13.69
CA GLY A 82 0.61 -2.87 -14.43
C GLY A 82 1.58 -1.68 -14.57
N LYS A 83 1.26 -0.53 -14.00
CA LYS A 83 2.08 0.69 -14.05
C LYS A 83 2.60 1.14 -12.68
N HIS A 84 2.20 0.45 -11.63
CA HIS A 84 2.67 0.66 -10.26
C HIS A 84 3.35 -0.61 -9.76
N ASP A 85 4.50 -0.44 -9.10
CA ASP A 85 5.21 -1.46 -8.36
C ASP A 85 5.21 -1.11 -6.88
N PRO A 86 4.53 -1.89 -6.04
CA PRO A 86 4.52 -1.66 -4.59
C PRO A 86 5.88 -1.93 -3.92
N GLY A 87 6.83 -2.49 -4.67
CA GLY A 87 8.10 -2.98 -4.14
C GLY A 87 7.92 -4.19 -3.23
N GLU A 88 9.03 -4.69 -2.73
CA GLU A 88 9.04 -5.74 -1.71
C GLU A 88 8.95 -5.10 -0.33
N ARG A 89 7.84 -5.31 0.36
CA ARG A 89 7.62 -4.85 1.74
C ARG A 89 7.28 -6.05 2.61
N GLU A 90 7.95 -6.17 3.73
CA GLU A 90 7.74 -7.24 4.68
C GLU A 90 7.21 -6.68 6.00
N LEU A 91 6.24 -7.39 6.58
CA LEU A 91 5.87 -7.18 7.97
C LEU A 91 6.84 -7.98 8.84
N VAL A 92 7.65 -7.26 9.62
CA VAL A 92 8.68 -7.89 10.45
C VAL A 92 8.38 -7.73 11.93
N LEU A 93 8.64 -8.80 12.69
CA LEU A 93 8.55 -8.80 14.14
C LEU A 93 9.95 -8.69 14.73
N HIS A 94 10.26 -7.55 15.33
CA HIS A 94 11.52 -7.32 16.03
C HIS A 94 11.42 -7.67 17.51
N TYR A 95 12.35 -8.48 18.00
CA TYR A 95 12.47 -8.81 19.41
C TYR A 95 13.94 -9.00 19.80
N PRO A 96 14.34 -8.65 21.05
CA PRO A 96 15.70 -8.80 21.49
C PRO A 96 16.09 -10.27 21.65
N HIS A 97 17.23 -10.68 21.11
CA HIS A 97 17.94 -11.96 21.26
C HIS A 97 17.11 -13.26 21.14
N ARG A 98 17.38 -14.04 20.09
CA ARG A 98 16.78 -15.38 19.87
C ARG A 98 17.15 -16.39 20.98
N GLN A 99 18.35 -16.31 21.56
CA GLN A 99 18.91 -17.36 22.45
C GLN A 99 18.38 -17.32 23.89
N PHE A 100 17.80 -16.20 24.34
CA PHE A 100 17.35 -16.02 25.73
C PHE A 100 15.91 -15.49 25.84
N LEU A 101 15.06 -15.87 24.87
CA LEU A 101 13.65 -15.51 24.95
C LEU A 101 13.00 -16.18 26.15
N SER A 102 12.42 -15.38 27.04
CA SER A 102 11.55 -15.92 28.08
C SER A 102 10.38 -16.67 27.46
N ALA A 103 9.84 -17.65 28.17
CA ALA A 103 8.67 -18.42 27.71
C ALA A 103 7.47 -17.50 27.35
N ARG A 104 7.32 -16.39 28.09
CA ARG A 104 6.25 -15.40 27.84
C ARG A 104 6.42 -14.70 26.48
N VAL A 105 7.64 -14.23 26.18
CA VAL A 105 7.93 -13.56 24.90
C VAL A 105 7.78 -14.55 23.75
N ARG A 106 8.24 -15.79 23.90
CA ARG A 106 8.06 -16.83 22.89
C ARG A 106 6.59 -17.09 22.58
N ALA A 107 5.76 -17.24 23.60
CA ALA A 107 4.32 -17.45 23.41
C ALA A 107 3.67 -16.29 22.64
N VAL A 108 4.03 -15.04 22.96
CA VAL A 108 3.52 -13.86 22.22
C VAL A 108 3.96 -13.89 20.77
N VAL A 109 5.25 -14.17 20.50
CA VAL A 109 5.79 -14.28 19.14
C VAL A 109 5.06 -15.35 18.34
N GLU A 110 4.84 -16.53 18.92
CA GLU A 110 4.13 -17.64 18.27
C GLU A 110 2.69 -17.27 17.91
N VAL A 111 1.98 -16.61 18.84
CA VAL A 111 0.59 -16.15 18.62
C VAL A 111 0.54 -15.13 17.47
N LEU A 112 1.44 -14.13 17.50
CA LEU A 112 1.49 -13.10 16.45
C LEU A 112 1.83 -13.70 15.08
N LEU A 113 2.84 -14.56 14.99
CA LEU A 113 3.18 -15.23 13.75
C LEU A 113 2.05 -16.12 13.22
N ALA A 114 1.37 -16.86 14.11
CA ALA A 114 0.23 -17.67 13.73
C ALA A 114 -0.97 -16.82 13.28
N HIS A 115 -1.17 -15.65 13.87
CA HIS A 115 -2.20 -14.70 13.47
C HIS A 115 -1.92 -14.15 12.07
N TYR A 116 -0.74 -13.58 11.85
CA TYR A 116 -0.39 -12.97 10.57
C TYR A 116 -0.27 -13.96 9.41
N LYS A 117 0.16 -15.20 9.66
CA LYS A 117 0.14 -16.26 8.63
C LYS A 117 -1.25 -16.59 8.10
N ARG A 118 -2.30 -16.31 8.88
CA ARG A 118 -3.70 -16.54 8.48
C ARG A 118 -4.34 -15.35 7.78
N GLN A 119 -3.68 -14.19 7.77
CA GLN A 119 -4.19 -12.98 7.10
C GLN A 119 -3.94 -13.06 5.60
N SER A 120 -4.94 -13.49 4.83
CA SER A 120 -4.83 -13.64 3.37
C SER A 120 -4.39 -12.35 2.67
N ASP A 121 -4.82 -11.20 3.18
CA ASP A 121 -4.53 -9.89 2.59
C ASP A 121 -3.05 -9.49 2.66
N LEU A 122 -2.29 -10.07 3.62
CA LEU A 122 -0.84 -9.88 3.70
C LEU A 122 -0.07 -10.73 2.67
N HIS A 123 -0.71 -11.73 2.11
CA HIS A 123 -0.08 -12.69 1.20
C HIS A 123 -0.60 -12.60 -0.24
N LEU A 124 -1.51 -11.66 -0.52
CA LEU A 124 -2.07 -11.48 -1.84
C LEU A 124 -1.04 -10.74 -2.73
N PRO A 125 -0.45 -11.42 -3.71
CA PRO A 125 0.51 -10.77 -4.59
C PRO A 125 -0.20 -9.78 -5.53
N PRO A 126 0.49 -8.72 -5.98
CA PRO A 126 -0.11 -7.66 -6.81
C PRO A 126 -0.81 -8.15 -8.08
N HIS A 127 -0.30 -9.23 -8.68
CA HIS A 127 -0.89 -9.82 -9.90
C HIS A 127 -2.18 -10.62 -9.64
N SER A 128 -2.49 -10.93 -8.37
CA SER A 128 -3.69 -11.68 -7.96
C SER A 128 -4.79 -10.79 -7.40
N ILE A 129 -4.67 -9.46 -7.52
CA ILE A 129 -5.70 -8.52 -7.11
C ILE A 129 -6.97 -8.79 -7.94
N PRO A 130 -8.15 -9.03 -7.29
CA PRO A 130 -9.40 -9.30 -7.98
C PRO A 130 -9.78 -8.23 -8.99
N GLU A 131 -10.35 -8.63 -10.13
CA GLU A 131 -10.69 -7.73 -11.23
C GLU A 131 -11.66 -6.62 -10.79
N GLU A 132 -12.61 -6.95 -9.96
CA GLU A 132 -13.63 -6.03 -9.43
C GLU A 132 -13.07 -4.93 -8.52
N TRP A 133 -11.83 -5.10 -8.03
CA TRP A 133 -11.19 -4.07 -7.20
C TRP A 133 -10.52 -2.97 -8.02
N TRP A 134 -10.30 -3.22 -9.32
CA TRP A 134 -9.69 -2.23 -10.22
C TRP A 134 -10.69 -1.15 -10.62
N ALA A 135 -10.20 0.08 -10.75
CA ALA A 135 -10.98 1.13 -11.38
C ALA A 135 -11.20 0.80 -12.87
N VAL A 136 -12.39 1.09 -13.37
CA VAL A 136 -12.69 0.96 -14.79
C VAL A 136 -11.85 1.98 -15.57
N GLN A 137 -10.99 1.50 -16.45
CA GLN A 137 -10.27 2.38 -17.36
C GLN A 137 -11.27 2.96 -18.37
N ARG A 138 -11.59 4.25 -18.24
CA ARG A 138 -12.23 4.96 -19.34
C ARG A 138 -11.20 5.12 -20.46
N LYS A 139 -11.44 4.52 -21.62
CA LYS A 139 -10.71 4.90 -22.83
C LYS A 139 -11.04 6.38 -23.05
N VAL A 140 -10.04 7.23 -22.95
CA VAL A 140 -10.14 8.59 -23.48
C VAL A 140 -10.25 8.38 -25.00
N SER A 141 -11.46 8.62 -25.55
CA SER A 141 -11.63 8.69 -27.00
C SER A 141 -10.94 9.97 -27.44
N ASP A 142 -9.93 9.81 -28.32
CA ASP A 142 -9.31 10.93 -29.02
C ASP A 142 -10.34 11.71 -29.83
#